data_0f0de08ce768e9b37e8954a62d4f163d
#
_entry.id   0f0de08ce768e9b37e8954a62d4f163d
#
_cell.length_a   1.000
_cell.length_b   1.000
_cell.length_c   1.000
_cell.angle_alpha   90.00
_cell.angle_beta   90.00
_cell.angle_gamma   90.00
#
_symmetry.space_group_name_H-M   'P 1'
#
loop_
_entity.id
_entity.type
_entity.pdbx_description
1 polymer ?
#
loop_
_entity_poly.entity_id
_entity_poly.type
_entity_poly.pdbx_seq_one_letter_code
_entity_poly.pdbx_strand_id
1 'polypeptide(L)'
;MDFLIKKYNSWTKNPQNGENLFFAGFIIYMFWSIMRTTMFPHSGMVFNMCLVLSVVILATKIFLFDVYTFKIFIAVAGMFACSAIVLVSSGYFWPFLWVLMLVSAKDVPFRKILQIYLLMNISIMGLAFIASLLGVIENLAYISADLDKGMYRYSFGCVYTTDFAAHIFFMLLTAFYLYQEKLRWYHYIGTCVISGLIYYFCYAKLDTICIFLLGLFFAGYHVLQWQSKREKQVLFVFKRTRAHIRWKKIWNVFALVSMVLFGTVMYFLSLYYEEDNEFIETINETITGRLDLAKIGIEKYGITLFGQNIPMVGMGGSTKSPKDYFFIDSSYLFILLRYGILFFGIVIVIYGLICYKNRGDTVLMMSIILLAISCSIDHHLLDEAYNPLSYALFAKAGSMAWGRGTELKLYQMWDDSGRWQACGKEDCQQSWPARRHKNARGILE
;
A
#
# COMPACT_ATOMS: atom_id res chain seq x y z
N MET A 1 -0.22 -44.93 1.96
CA MET A 1 -0.78 -43.83 1.14
C MET A 1 -1.88 -43.09 1.88
N ASP A 2 -2.86 -43.74 2.48
CA ASP A 2 -3.98 -43.11 3.19
C ASP A 2 -3.59 -42.24 4.39
N PHE A 3 -2.55 -42.62 5.12
CA PHE A 3 -2.02 -41.81 6.23
C PHE A 3 -1.47 -40.44 5.73
N LEU A 4 -0.74 -40.43 4.61
CA LEU A 4 -0.19 -39.20 4.01
C LEU A 4 -1.31 -38.33 3.46
N ILE A 5 -2.31 -38.91 2.79
CA ILE A 5 -3.49 -38.20 2.27
C ILE A 5 -4.29 -37.60 3.44
N LYS A 6 -4.50 -38.33 4.52
CA LYS A 6 -5.22 -37.84 5.72
C LYS A 6 -4.46 -36.71 6.39
N LYS A 7 -3.13 -36.80 6.51
CA LYS A 7 -2.27 -35.76 7.06
C LYS A 7 -2.26 -34.52 6.16
N TYR A 8 -2.15 -34.70 4.85
CA TYR A 8 -2.24 -33.61 3.85
C TYR A 8 -3.60 -32.89 3.95
N ASN A 9 -4.72 -33.63 3.95
CA ASN A 9 -6.05 -33.07 4.07
C ASN A 9 -6.28 -32.33 5.40
N SER A 10 -5.70 -32.82 6.51
CA SER A 10 -5.80 -32.13 7.79
C SER A 10 -4.97 -30.84 7.80
N TRP A 11 -3.80 -30.84 7.14
CA TRP A 11 -2.90 -29.70 7.07
C TRP A 11 -3.46 -28.58 6.17
N THR A 12 -4.00 -28.93 5.01
CA THR A 12 -4.59 -27.96 4.06
C THR A 12 -5.92 -27.39 4.53
N LYS A 13 -6.66 -28.11 5.38
CA LYS A 13 -7.92 -27.61 5.97
C LYS A 13 -7.71 -26.59 7.09
N ASN A 14 -6.49 -26.48 7.63
CA ASN A 14 -6.20 -25.48 8.67
C ASN A 14 -5.80 -24.13 8.05
N PRO A 15 -6.65 -23.07 8.13
CA PRO A 15 -6.37 -21.76 7.54
C PRO A 15 -5.08 -21.12 8.10
N GLN A 16 -4.70 -21.46 9.35
CA GLN A 16 -3.49 -20.93 9.97
C GLN A 16 -2.22 -21.36 9.24
N ASN A 17 -2.21 -22.55 8.62
CA ASN A 17 -1.06 -23.02 7.86
C ASN A 17 -0.88 -22.21 6.56
N GLY A 18 -1.97 -21.82 5.89
CA GLY A 18 -1.93 -20.91 4.75
C GLY A 18 -1.42 -19.51 5.14
N GLU A 19 -1.88 -18.98 6.29
CA GLU A 19 -1.39 -17.71 6.84
C GLU A 19 0.11 -17.79 7.18
N ASN A 20 0.56 -18.88 7.80
CA ASN A 20 1.98 -19.09 8.14
C ASN A 20 2.87 -19.18 6.88
N LEU A 21 2.40 -19.87 5.82
CA LEU A 21 3.13 -19.90 4.55
C LEU A 21 3.22 -18.52 3.91
N PHE A 22 2.12 -17.75 3.91
CA PHE A 22 2.18 -16.37 3.43
C PHE A 22 3.25 -15.58 4.17
N PHE A 23 3.23 -15.58 5.52
CA PHE A 23 4.19 -14.81 6.30
C PHE A 23 5.63 -15.31 6.13
N ALA A 24 5.85 -16.60 5.96
CA ALA A 24 7.18 -17.13 5.67
C ALA A 24 7.73 -16.57 4.34
N GLY A 25 6.97 -16.67 3.25
CA GLY A 25 7.37 -16.11 1.96
C GLY A 25 7.47 -14.58 1.99
N PHE A 26 6.52 -13.90 2.63
CA PHE A 26 6.48 -12.45 2.77
C PHE A 26 7.70 -11.91 3.53
N ILE A 27 8.06 -12.49 4.68
CA ILE A 27 9.21 -12.06 5.50
C ILE A 27 10.52 -12.24 4.73
N ILE A 28 10.71 -13.38 4.06
CA ILE A 28 11.93 -13.63 3.27
C ILE A 28 12.05 -12.58 2.16
N TYR A 29 10.97 -12.32 1.43
CA TYR A 29 10.96 -11.33 0.36
C TYR A 29 11.20 -9.92 0.90
N MET A 30 10.44 -9.50 1.91
CA MET A 30 10.51 -8.16 2.50
C MET A 30 11.88 -7.85 3.09
N PHE A 31 12.51 -8.82 3.77
CA PHE A 31 13.85 -8.65 4.30
C PHE A 31 14.82 -8.19 3.20
N TRP A 32 14.86 -8.91 2.10
CA TRP A 32 15.77 -8.61 1.00
C TRP A 32 15.33 -7.36 0.21
N SER A 33 14.04 -7.14 0.07
CA SER A 33 13.52 -5.95 -0.62
C SER A 33 13.94 -4.66 0.12
N ILE A 34 13.82 -4.63 1.44
CA ILE A 34 14.26 -3.49 2.26
C ILE A 34 15.79 -3.41 2.30
N MET A 35 16.51 -4.53 2.48
CA MET A 35 17.97 -4.54 2.51
C MET A 35 18.60 -3.94 1.24
N ARG A 36 17.99 -4.15 0.07
CA ARG A 36 18.46 -3.59 -1.21
C ARG A 36 18.39 -2.07 -1.29
N THR A 37 17.58 -1.42 -0.47
CA THR A 37 17.51 0.04 -0.40
C THR A 37 18.56 0.64 0.52
N THR A 38 19.34 -0.20 1.21
CA THR A 38 20.38 0.20 2.17
C THR A 38 21.77 0.00 1.60
N MET A 39 22.77 0.62 2.24
CA MET A 39 24.18 0.47 1.93
C MET A 39 24.81 -0.78 2.56
N PHE A 40 24.05 -1.67 3.18
CA PHE A 40 24.57 -2.95 3.63
C PHE A 40 25.03 -3.80 2.45
N PRO A 41 26.23 -4.41 2.51
CA PRO A 41 26.69 -5.29 1.45
C PRO A 41 25.76 -6.49 1.29
N HIS A 42 25.30 -6.74 0.10
CA HIS A 42 24.41 -7.86 -0.21
C HIS A 42 24.87 -8.61 -1.46
N SER A 43 24.73 -9.94 -1.43
CA SER A 43 25.02 -10.78 -2.59
C SER A 43 23.79 -10.90 -3.48
N GLY A 44 23.91 -10.55 -4.76
CA GLY A 44 22.84 -10.74 -5.74
C GLY A 44 22.43 -12.21 -5.90
N MET A 45 23.37 -13.16 -5.73
CA MET A 45 23.06 -14.59 -5.77
C MET A 45 22.16 -15.02 -4.60
N VAL A 46 22.50 -14.61 -3.38
CA VAL A 46 21.69 -14.92 -2.19
C VAL A 46 20.30 -14.28 -2.30
N PHE A 47 20.24 -13.03 -2.78
CA PHE A 47 18.96 -12.37 -3.07
C PHE A 47 18.11 -13.20 -4.03
N ASN A 48 18.65 -13.62 -5.18
CA ASN A 48 17.90 -14.39 -6.16
C ASN A 48 17.43 -15.74 -5.61
N MET A 49 18.26 -16.43 -4.81
CA MET A 49 17.86 -17.67 -4.13
C MET A 49 16.68 -17.45 -3.17
N CYS A 50 16.76 -16.41 -2.33
CA CYS A 50 15.69 -16.07 -1.41
C CYS A 50 14.43 -15.62 -2.13
N LEU A 51 14.55 -14.90 -3.24
CA LEU A 51 13.43 -14.52 -4.10
C LEU A 51 12.71 -15.76 -4.68
N VAL A 52 13.46 -16.70 -5.26
CA VAL A 52 12.90 -17.96 -5.77
C VAL A 52 12.22 -18.74 -4.65
N LEU A 53 12.86 -18.86 -3.49
CA LEU A 53 12.28 -19.53 -2.33
C LEU A 53 10.95 -18.89 -1.90
N SER A 54 10.92 -17.55 -1.84
CA SER A 54 9.69 -16.79 -1.51
C SER A 54 8.60 -17.07 -2.54
N VAL A 55 8.92 -17.01 -3.84
CA VAL A 55 7.97 -17.29 -4.93
C VAL A 55 7.39 -18.71 -4.80
N VAL A 56 8.22 -19.71 -4.54
CA VAL A 56 7.77 -21.10 -4.36
C VAL A 56 6.84 -21.23 -3.15
N ILE A 57 7.18 -20.63 -2.03
CA ILE A 57 6.35 -20.66 -0.81
C ILE A 57 4.99 -20.00 -1.06
N LEU A 58 4.98 -18.80 -1.67
CA LEU A 58 3.75 -18.06 -1.95
C LEU A 58 2.88 -18.73 -3.01
N ALA A 59 3.48 -19.29 -4.06
CA ALA A 59 2.77 -20.10 -5.04
C ALA A 59 2.14 -21.33 -4.37
N THR A 60 2.88 -22.03 -3.50
CA THR A 60 2.36 -23.16 -2.73
C THR A 60 1.14 -22.76 -1.90
N LYS A 61 1.16 -21.58 -1.27
CA LYS A 61 0.02 -21.03 -0.51
C LYS A 61 -1.19 -20.83 -1.43
N ILE A 62 -1.01 -20.21 -2.60
CA ILE A 62 -2.08 -19.95 -3.55
C ILE A 62 -2.73 -21.27 -4.02
N PHE A 63 -1.91 -22.25 -4.44
CA PHE A 63 -2.42 -23.50 -5.00
C PHE A 63 -3.03 -24.46 -3.98
N LEU A 64 -2.55 -24.46 -2.74
CA LEU A 64 -3.00 -25.43 -1.73
C LEU A 64 -4.06 -24.89 -0.78
N PHE A 65 -4.13 -23.59 -0.56
CA PHE A 65 -4.98 -23.01 0.49
C PHE A 65 -6.06 -22.06 -0.05
N ASP A 66 -5.83 -21.43 -1.23
CA ASP A 66 -6.74 -20.43 -1.72
C ASP A 66 -7.84 -21.04 -2.58
N VAL A 67 -9.09 -20.74 -2.22
CA VAL A 67 -10.26 -21.12 -3.04
C VAL A 67 -10.83 -19.86 -3.67
N TYR A 68 -11.04 -19.89 -4.98
CA TYR A 68 -11.57 -18.77 -5.75
C TYR A 68 -12.93 -19.10 -6.32
N THR A 69 -13.85 -18.12 -6.30
CA THR A 69 -15.04 -18.21 -7.17
C THR A 69 -14.60 -18.07 -8.63
N PHE A 70 -15.38 -18.62 -9.56
CA PHE A 70 -15.04 -18.60 -10.98
C PHE A 70 -14.74 -17.18 -11.52
N LYS A 71 -15.50 -16.16 -11.08
CA LYS A 71 -15.28 -14.76 -11.47
C LYS A 71 -13.93 -14.22 -10.98
N ILE A 72 -13.59 -14.49 -9.72
CA ILE A 72 -12.31 -14.06 -9.12
C ILE A 72 -11.16 -14.84 -9.78
N PHE A 73 -11.34 -16.11 -10.06
CA PHE A 73 -10.34 -16.94 -10.74
C PHE A 73 -9.99 -16.37 -12.13
N ILE A 74 -11.00 -16.00 -12.94
CA ILE A 74 -10.76 -15.35 -14.24
C ILE A 74 -10.00 -14.04 -14.08
N ALA A 75 -10.38 -13.21 -13.10
CA ALA A 75 -9.69 -11.94 -12.86
C ALA A 75 -8.22 -12.15 -12.46
N VAL A 76 -7.95 -13.08 -11.54
CA VAL A 76 -6.59 -13.43 -11.10
C VAL A 76 -5.78 -14.03 -12.24
N ALA A 77 -6.37 -14.96 -13.03
CA ALA A 77 -5.72 -15.51 -14.20
C ALA A 77 -5.39 -14.44 -15.26
N GLY A 78 -6.30 -13.48 -15.45
CA GLY A 78 -6.07 -12.32 -16.33
C GLY A 78 -4.92 -11.42 -15.85
N MET A 79 -4.81 -11.18 -14.55
CA MET A 79 -3.69 -10.43 -13.96
C MET A 79 -2.35 -11.15 -14.19
N PHE A 80 -2.28 -12.47 -13.94
CA PHE A 80 -1.08 -13.25 -14.19
C PHE A 80 -0.75 -13.32 -15.69
N ALA A 81 -1.74 -13.52 -16.55
CA ALA A 81 -1.53 -13.56 -18.01
C ALA A 81 -0.98 -12.21 -18.52
N CYS A 82 -1.57 -11.09 -18.10
CA CYS A 82 -1.07 -9.76 -18.46
C CYS A 82 0.37 -9.55 -17.98
N SER A 83 0.65 -9.85 -16.70
CA SER A 83 2.00 -9.69 -16.16
C SER A 83 3.04 -10.63 -16.80
N ALA A 84 2.63 -11.83 -17.24
CA ALA A 84 3.49 -12.72 -18.00
C ALA A 84 3.77 -12.19 -19.42
N ILE A 85 2.79 -11.59 -20.08
CA ILE A 85 3.01 -10.91 -21.36
C ILE A 85 3.97 -9.74 -21.18
N VAL A 86 3.80 -8.93 -20.13
CA VAL A 86 4.73 -7.84 -19.79
C VAL A 86 6.15 -8.37 -19.56
N LEU A 87 6.31 -9.49 -18.86
CA LEU A 87 7.62 -10.14 -18.68
C LEU A 87 8.28 -10.48 -20.01
N VAL A 88 7.52 -11.04 -20.96
CA VAL A 88 8.03 -11.41 -22.27
C VAL A 88 8.36 -10.18 -23.13
N SER A 89 7.53 -9.15 -23.10
CA SER A 89 7.68 -7.96 -23.94
C SER A 89 8.76 -7.00 -23.42
N SER A 90 8.84 -6.82 -22.10
CA SER A 90 9.73 -5.84 -21.46
C SER A 90 10.99 -6.45 -20.82
N GLY A 91 11.00 -7.75 -20.55
CA GLY A 91 12.05 -8.44 -19.81
C GLY A 91 12.01 -8.22 -18.29
N TYR A 92 10.98 -7.53 -17.76
CA TYR A 92 10.87 -7.23 -16.32
C TYR A 92 9.91 -8.18 -15.61
N PHE A 93 10.41 -8.91 -14.62
CA PHE A 93 9.61 -9.86 -13.83
C PHE A 93 8.87 -9.20 -12.65
N TRP A 94 9.16 -7.97 -12.31
CA TRP A 94 8.58 -7.27 -11.15
C TRP A 94 7.04 -7.20 -11.19
N PRO A 95 6.38 -6.93 -12.34
CA PRO A 95 4.92 -6.96 -12.43
C PRO A 95 4.32 -8.32 -12.06
N PHE A 96 4.97 -9.41 -12.49
CA PHE A 96 4.54 -10.77 -12.18
C PHE A 96 4.70 -11.09 -10.68
N LEU A 97 5.82 -10.68 -10.10
CA LEU A 97 6.07 -10.85 -8.67
C LEU A 97 5.06 -10.05 -7.84
N TRP A 98 4.78 -8.81 -8.20
CA TRP A 98 3.79 -7.98 -7.50
C TRP A 98 2.39 -8.61 -7.53
N VAL A 99 1.95 -9.15 -8.67
CA VAL A 99 0.69 -9.89 -8.77
C VAL A 99 0.70 -11.13 -7.87
N LEU A 100 1.81 -11.89 -7.84
CA LEU A 100 1.94 -13.05 -6.97
C LEU A 100 1.82 -12.69 -5.48
N MET A 101 2.54 -11.64 -5.07
CA MET A 101 2.51 -11.13 -3.70
C MET A 101 1.09 -10.69 -3.31
N LEU A 102 0.45 -9.91 -4.17
CA LEU A 102 -0.91 -9.40 -3.98
C LEU A 102 -1.94 -10.53 -3.85
N VAL A 103 -1.91 -11.50 -4.76
CA VAL A 103 -2.85 -12.63 -4.78
C VAL A 103 -2.64 -13.56 -3.60
N SER A 104 -1.37 -13.80 -3.21
CA SER A 104 -1.04 -14.66 -2.07
C SER A 104 -1.52 -14.10 -0.72
N ALA A 105 -1.82 -12.80 -0.62
CA ALA A 105 -2.38 -12.18 0.59
C ALA A 105 -3.86 -12.53 0.83
N LYS A 106 -4.48 -13.33 -0.04
CA LYS A 106 -5.88 -13.71 0.09
C LYS A 106 -6.15 -14.37 1.45
N ASP A 107 -7.22 -13.91 2.10
CA ASP A 107 -7.69 -14.37 3.41
C ASP A 107 -6.70 -14.17 4.58
N VAL A 108 -5.54 -13.54 4.35
CA VAL A 108 -4.58 -13.15 5.40
C VAL A 108 -5.04 -11.87 6.08
N PRO A 109 -4.96 -11.74 7.42
CA PRO A 109 -5.37 -10.51 8.11
C PRO A 109 -4.52 -9.30 7.70
N PHE A 110 -5.13 -8.29 7.06
CA PHE A 110 -4.45 -7.09 6.57
C PHE A 110 -3.65 -6.38 7.66
N ARG A 111 -4.22 -6.29 8.87
CA ARG A 111 -3.56 -5.69 10.02
C ARG A 111 -2.24 -6.38 10.39
N LYS A 112 -2.17 -7.71 10.30
CA LYS A 112 -0.93 -8.46 10.57
C LYS A 112 0.12 -8.21 9.49
N ILE A 113 -0.29 -8.13 8.22
CA ILE A 113 0.63 -7.76 7.11
C ILE A 113 1.28 -6.43 7.41
N LEU A 114 0.48 -5.41 7.73
CA LEU A 114 0.97 -4.07 8.06
C LEU A 114 1.86 -4.03 9.31
N GLN A 115 1.55 -4.83 10.33
CA GLN A 115 2.37 -4.93 11.54
C GLN A 115 3.74 -5.53 11.27
N ILE A 116 3.81 -6.62 10.50
CA ILE A 116 5.08 -7.25 10.12
C ILE A 116 5.87 -6.33 9.19
N TYR A 117 5.22 -5.71 8.19
CA TYR A 117 5.83 -4.70 7.35
C TYR A 117 6.48 -3.58 8.17
N LEU A 118 5.73 -2.99 9.09
CA LEU A 118 6.20 -1.89 9.93
C LEU A 118 7.37 -2.31 10.84
N LEU A 119 7.27 -3.49 11.46
CA LEU A 119 8.34 -4.03 12.30
C LEU A 119 9.63 -4.25 11.51
N MET A 120 9.54 -4.84 10.33
CA MET A 120 10.71 -5.10 9.47
C MET A 120 11.36 -3.80 8.99
N ASN A 121 10.55 -2.83 8.54
CA ASN A 121 11.06 -1.54 8.11
C ASN A 121 11.73 -0.79 9.27
N ILE A 122 11.10 -0.69 10.45
CA ILE A 122 11.69 -0.05 11.63
C ILE A 122 13.01 -0.74 12.02
N SER A 123 13.05 -2.08 12.00
CA SER A 123 14.24 -2.83 12.42
C SER A 123 15.40 -2.65 11.43
N ILE A 124 15.16 -2.83 10.14
CA ILE A 124 16.23 -2.77 9.12
C ILE A 124 16.67 -1.33 8.88
N MET A 125 15.71 -0.40 8.74
CA MET A 125 16.03 1.01 8.52
C MET A 125 16.67 1.65 9.76
N GLY A 126 16.20 1.28 10.96
CA GLY A 126 16.81 1.71 12.21
C GLY A 126 18.26 1.21 12.35
N LEU A 127 18.50 -0.06 11.99
CA LEU A 127 19.86 -0.63 11.96
C LEU A 127 20.73 0.08 10.94
N ALA A 128 20.24 0.35 9.71
CA ALA A 128 20.97 1.06 8.67
C ALA A 128 21.31 2.49 9.10
N PHE A 129 20.34 3.19 9.71
CA PHE A 129 20.55 4.54 10.26
C PHE A 129 21.67 4.56 11.31
N ILE A 130 21.59 3.67 12.31
CA ILE A 130 22.62 3.59 13.38
C ILE A 130 23.97 3.17 12.78
N ALA A 131 24.01 2.17 11.91
CA ALA A 131 25.24 1.70 11.29
C ALA A 131 25.91 2.78 10.43
N SER A 132 25.13 3.62 9.76
CA SER A 132 25.65 4.76 8.98
C SER A 132 26.23 5.86 9.86
N LEU A 133 25.61 6.15 11.02
CA LEU A 133 26.14 7.14 11.98
C LEU A 133 27.42 6.65 12.66
N LEU A 134 27.54 5.33 12.87
CA LEU A 134 28.74 4.72 13.44
C LEU A 134 29.86 4.47 12.41
N GLY A 135 29.63 4.78 11.12
CA GLY A 135 30.60 4.55 10.05
C GLY A 135 30.80 3.08 9.68
N VAL A 136 29.87 2.18 10.09
CA VAL A 136 29.91 0.75 9.72
C VAL A 136 29.50 0.55 8.26
N ILE A 137 28.54 1.34 7.79
CA ILE A 137 28.14 1.45 6.39
C ILE A 137 28.26 2.90 5.94
N GLU A 138 28.39 3.11 4.64
CA GLU A 138 28.57 4.45 4.09
C GLU A 138 27.28 5.29 4.26
N ASN A 139 27.44 6.51 4.76
CA ASN A 139 26.41 7.54 4.74
C ASN A 139 26.65 8.45 3.54
N LEU A 140 26.03 8.16 2.41
CA LEU A 140 26.19 8.92 1.18
C LEU A 140 25.73 10.37 1.37
N ALA A 141 26.63 11.31 1.03
CA ALA A 141 26.35 12.73 1.08
C ALA A 141 26.34 13.29 -0.35
N TYR A 142 25.16 13.63 -0.83
CA TYR A 142 24.93 14.19 -2.16
C TYR A 142 25.02 15.70 -2.13
N ILE A 143 25.68 16.32 -3.09
CA ILE A 143 25.67 17.78 -3.26
C ILE A 143 24.39 18.15 -4.01
N SER A 144 23.60 19.06 -3.45
CA SER A 144 22.41 19.56 -4.12
C SER A 144 22.80 20.66 -5.11
N ALA A 145 22.41 20.50 -6.38
CA ALA A 145 22.65 21.51 -7.42
C ALA A 145 21.84 22.80 -7.17
N ASP A 146 20.66 22.68 -6.54
CA ASP A 146 19.74 23.81 -6.25
C ASP A 146 20.20 24.73 -5.12
N LEU A 147 21.25 24.35 -4.40
CA LEU A 147 21.73 25.09 -3.26
C LEU A 147 23.07 25.71 -3.60
N ASP A 148 23.09 26.97 -3.95
CA ASP A 148 24.27 27.81 -4.26
C ASP A 148 25.42 27.78 -3.24
N LYS A 149 25.26 26.98 -2.17
CA LYS A 149 26.17 26.93 -1.01
C LYS A 149 26.74 25.57 -0.68
N GLY A 150 26.69 24.59 -1.57
CA GLY A 150 27.31 23.27 -1.33
C GLY A 150 26.72 22.53 -0.12
N MET A 151 25.43 22.64 0.12
CA MET A 151 24.78 21.87 1.18
C MET A 151 24.71 20.40 0.81
N TYR A 152 25.05 19.55 1.78
CA TYR A 152 25.00 18.11 1.63
C TYR A 152 23.63 17.55 2.01
N ARG A 153 23.17 16.58 1.22
CA ARG A 153 21.96 15.77 1.46
C ARG A 153 22.41 14.39 1.90
N TYR A 154 21.98 13.95 3.09
CA TYR A 154 22.41 12.69 3.69
C TYR A 154 21.38 11.57 3.42
N SER A 155 21.88 10.39 3.07
CA SER A 155 21.05 9.20 2.81
C SER A 155 20.82 8.32 4.04
N PHE A 156 21.56 8.57 5.13
CA PHE A 156 21.45 7.84 6.40
C PHE A 156 21.49 6.31 6.25
N GLY A 157 22.43 5.83 5.43
CA GLY A 157 22.63 4.39 5.19
C GLY A 157 21.69 3.79 4.14
N CYS A 158 20.88 4.61 3.45
CA CYS A 158 20.17 4.23 2.23
C CYS A 158 20.99 4.51 0.98
N VAL A 159 20.55 3.96 -0.16
CA VAL A 159 21.15 4.21 -1.47
C VAL A 159 20.92 5.64 -1.94
N TYR A 160 19.73 6.19 -1.65
CA TYR A 160 19.37 7.59 -1.97
C TYR A 160 18.80 8.31 -0.76
N THR A 161 18.91 9.64 -0.77
CA THR A 161 18.31 10.50 0.27
C THR A 161 16.78 10.43 0.24
N THR A 162 16.19 10.28 -0.95
CA THR A 162 14.75 10.09 -1.16
C THR A 162 14.27 8.73 -0.69
N ASP A 163 15.07 7.66 -0.84
CA ASP A 163 14.73 6.35 -0.31
C ASP A 163 14.55 6.36 1.21
N PHE A 164 15.47 7.00 1.93
CA PHE A 164 15.34 7.15 3.39
C PHE A 164 14.08 7.93 3.76
N ALA A 165 13.81 9.04 3.07
CA ALA A 165 12.64 9.87 3.32
C ALA A 165 11.33 9.13 3.01
N ALA A 166 11.28 8.39 1.90
CA ALA A 166 10.14 7.56 1.52
C ALA A 166 9.88 6.43 2.53
N HIS A 167 10.92 5.73 3.02
CA HIS A 167 10.76 4.74 4.07
C HIS A 167 10.14 5.37 5.34
N ILE A 168 10.59 6.56 5.75
CA ILE A 168 10.00 7.28 6.90
C ILE A 168 8.54 7.63 6.63
N PHE A 169 8.21 8.14 5.44
CA PHE A 169 6.82 8.45 5.07
C PHE A 169 5.93 7.22 5.14
N PHE A 170 6.31 6.10 4.51
CA PHE A 170 5.49 4.89 4.47
C PHE A 170 5.40 4.18 5.83
N MET A 171 6.45 4.23 6.65
CA MET A 171 6.40 3.76 8.04
C MET A 171 5.40 4.58 8.87
N LEU A 172 5.45 5.91 8.77
CA LEU A 172 4.51 6.79 9.46
C LEU A 172 3.08 6.58 8.97
N LEU A 173 2.86 6.49 7.65
CA LEU A 173 1.56 6.22 7.05
C LEU A 173 0.96 4.92 7.58
N THR A 174 1.76 3.85 7.61
CA THR A 174 1.35 2.54 8.12
C THR A 174 1.09 2.57 9.63
N ALA A 175 1.94 3.25 10.41
CA ALA A 175 1.76 3.39 11.85
C ALA A 175 0.50 4.19 12.19
N PHE A 176 0.25 5.29 11.49
CA PHE A 176 -0.95 6.12 11.67
C PHE A 176 -2.22 5.34 11.31
N TYR A 177 -2.18 4.56 10.24
CA TYR A 177 -3.29 3.67 9.89
C TYR A 177 -3.53 2.61 10.96
N LEU A 178 -2.50 1.92 11.43
CA LEU A 178 -2.60 0.84 12.43
C LEU A 178 -3.06 1.32 13.80
N TYR A 179 -2.59 2.49 14.22
CA TYR A 179 -2.75 2.99 15.58
C TYR A 179 -3.62 4.25 15.67
N GLN A 180 -4.45 4.53 14.67
CA GLN A 180 -5.27 5.72 14.54
C GLN A 180 -6.04 6.09 15.83
N GLU A 181 -6.55 5.11 16.59
CA GLU A 181 -7.30 5.34 17.83
C GLU A 181 -6.41 5.80 19.00
N LYS A 182 -5.09 5.52 18.94
CA LYS A 182 -4.11 5.85 19.97
C LYS A 182 -3.37 7.17 19.67
N LEU A 183 -3.59 7.75 18.50
CA LEU A 183 -2.94 9.00 18.13
C LEU A 183 -3.41 10.13 19.05
N ARG A 184 -2.44 11.02 19.41
CA ARG A 184 -2.64 12.19 20.26
C ARG A 184 -2.03 13.40 19.56
N TRP A 185 -2.32 14.61 20.03
CA TRP A 185 -1.86 15.85 19.45
C TRP A 185 -0.32 15.91 19.26
N TYR A 186 0.46 15.33 20.19
CA TYR A 186 1.91 15.31 20.09
C TYR A 186 2.45 14.45 18.93
N HIS A 187 1.71 13.46 18.45
CA HIS A 187 2.10 12.71 17.26
C HIS A 187 2.00 13.58 15.99
N TYR A 188 1.03 14.50 15.93
CA TYR A 188 0.91 15.43 14.80
C TYR A 188 1.99 16.50 14.81
N ILE A 189 2.37 16.99 16.00
CA ILE A 189 3.56 17.84 16.14
C ILE A 189 4.81 17.04 15.74
N GLY A 190 4.90 15.78 16.15
CA GLY A 190 5.99 14.89 15.76
C GLY A 190 6.15 14.75 14.24
N THR A 191 5.04 14.66 13.49
CA THR A 191 5.15 14.64 12.01
C THR A 191 5.66 15.95 11.45
N CYS A 192 5.30 17.11 12.03
CA CYS A 192 5.85 18.39 11.60
C CYS A 192 7.37 18.47 11.86
N VAL A 193 7.83 17.99 13.03
CA VAL A 193 9.25 17.95 13.36
C VAL A 193 10.00 17.00 12.42
N ILE A 194 9.48 15.78 12.19
CA ILE A 194 10.08 14.81 11.28
C ILE A 194 10.13 15.37 9.86
N SER A 195 9.04 16.00 9.39
CA SER A 195 9.00 16.68 8.10
C SER A 195 10.12 17.72 7.96
N GLY A 196 10.30 18.58 8.98
CA GLY A 196 11.39 19.57 9.03
C GLY A 196 12.78 18.94 9.02
N LEU A 197 13.00 17.83 9.76
CA LEU A 197 14.27 17.11 9.77
C LEU A 197 14.57 16.46 8.42
N ILE A 198 13.59 15.82 7.78
CA ILE A 198 13.73 15.23 6.44
C ILE A 198 14.04 16.33 5.41
N TYR A 199 13.38 17.48 5.49
CA TYR A 199 13.72 18.61 4.62
C TYR A 199 15.15 19.09 4.83
N TYR A 200 15.57 19.28 6.08
CA TYR A 200 16.88 19.82 6.41
C TYR A 200 18.04 18.86 6.05
N PHE A 201 17.91 17.57 6.38
CA PHE A 201 19.00 16.61 6.20
C PHE A 201 18.97 15.88 4.87
N CYS A 202 17.79 15.52 4.35
CA CYS A 202 17.65 14.74 3.12
C CYS A 202 17.31 15.60 1.91
N TYR A 203 16.75 16.78 2.13
CA TYR A 203 16.21 17.68 1.09
C TYR A 203 15.25 16.97 0.14
N ALA A 204 14.46 16.05 0.66
CA ALA A 204 13.45 15.29 -0.07
C ALA A 204 12.11 16.06 -0.04
N LYS A 205 11.96 17.02 -0.94
CA LYS A 205 10.86 18.01 -0.93
C LYS A 205 9.47 17.35 -0.88
N LEU A 206 9.22 16.32 -1.72
CA LEU A 206 7.91 15.68 -1.78
C LEU A 206 7.59 14.87 -0.53
N ASP A 207 8.52 14.01 -0.08
CA ASP A 207 8.30 13.23 1.13
C ASP A 207 8.08 14.12 2.34
N THR A 208 8.78 15.24 2.41
CA THR A 208 8.55 16.29 3.41
C THR A 208 7.09 16.76 3.39
N ILE A 209 6.57 17.09 2.20
CA ILE A 209 5.18 17.51 2.01
C ILE A 209 4.22 16.37 2.38
N CYS A 210 4.49 15.14 1.95
CA CYS A 210 3.66 13.97 2.24
C CYS A 210 3.59 13.67 3.75
N ILE A 211 4.72 13.77 4.48
CA ILE A 211 4.77 13.60 5.94
C ILE A 211 3.99 14.72 6.64
N PHE A 212 4.13 15.96 6.18
CA PHE A 212 3.36 17.09 6.73
C PHE A 212 1.85 16.90 6.49
N LEU A 213 1.45 16.57 5.25
CA LEU A 213 0.05 16.30 4.90
C LEU A 213 -0.53 15.12 5.68
N LEU A 214 0.27 14.08 5.94
CA LEU A 214 -0.14 12.96 6.80
C LEU A 214 -0.58 13.47 8.18
N GLY A 215 0.26 14.27 8.84
CA GLY A 215 -0.08 14.88 10.12
C GLY A 215 -1.35 15.72 10.05
N LEU A 216 -1.46 16.58 9.04
CA LEU A 216 -2.60 17.46 8.83
C LEU A 216 -3.90 16.68 8.59
N PHE A 217 -3.89 15.68 7.71
CA PHE A 217 -5.08 14.87 7.38
C PHE A 217 -5.60 14.12 8.61
N PHE A 218 -4.70 13.48 9.36
CA PHE A 218 -5.09 12.73 10.55
C PHE A 218 -5.50 13.65 11.71
N ALA A 219 -4.86 14.80 11.87
CA ALA A 219 -5.28 15.81 12.85
C ALA A 219 -6.70 16.32 12.53
N GLY A 220 -6.94 16.69 11.27
CA GLY A 220 -8.28 17.10 10.80
C GLY A 220 -9.34 16.02 11.02
N TYR A 221 -9.03 14.78 10.71
CA TYR A 221 -9.92 13.64 10.94
C TYR A 221 -10.27 13.45 12.43
N HIS A 222 -9.27 13.57 13.32
CA HIS A 222 -9.49 13.50 14.77
C HIS A 222 -10.32 14.66 15.31
N VAL A 223 -10.08 15.87 14.84
CA VAL A 223 -10.91 17.05 15.22
C VAL A 223 -12.37 16.83 14.81
N LEU A 224 -12.61 16.37 13.57
CA LEU A 224 -13.96 16.06 13.11
C LEU A 224 -14.61 14.95 13.93
N GLN A 225 -13.87 13.90 14.30
CA GLN A 225 -14.39 12.86 15.17
C GLN A 225 -14.68 13.37 16.59
N TRP A 226 -13.80 14.20 17.15
CA TRP A 226 -13.99 14.78 18.49
C TRP A 226 -15.23 15.68 18.53
N GLN A 227 -15.38 16.59 17.57
CA GLN A 227 -16.59 17.40 17.43
C GLN A 227 -17.83 16.50 17.31
N SER A 228 -17.70 15.42 16.51
CA SER A 228 -18.75 14.43 16.35
C SER A 228 -19.16 13.74 17.65
N LYS A 229 -18.26 13.48 18.58
CA LYS A 229 -18.58 12.88 19.88
C LYS A 229 -19.19 13.89 20.84
N ARG A 230 -18.67 15.13 20.85
CA ARG A 230 -19.12 16.20 21.77
C ARG A 230 -20.56 16.65 21.49
N GLU A 231 -20.93 16.79 20.23
CA GLU A 231 -22.32 17.16 19.88
C GLU A 231 -23.33 16.03 20.16
N LYS A 232 -22.93 14.72 20.18
CA LYS A 232 -23.82 13.62 20.60
C LYS A 232 -24.24 13.74 22.05
N GLN A 233 -23.50 14.47 22.88
CA GLN A 233 -23.85 14.73 24.29
C GLN A 233 -24.75 15.95 24.46
N VAL A 234 -24.86 16.85 23.50
CA VAL A 234 -25.46 18.18 23.73
C VAL A 234 -26.74 18.45 22.96
N LEU A 235 -26.96 18.01 21.72
CA LEU A 235 -28.26 18.27 21.02
C LEU A 235 -28.49 17.45 19.73
N PHE A 236 -29.71 17.03 19.57
CA PHE A 236 -30.54 16.65 18.41
C PHE A 236 -29.91 16.12 17.09
N VAL A 237 -30.38 14.94 16.74
CA VAL A 237 -29.96 13.92 15.81
C VAL A 237 -29.92 14.31 14.30
N PHE A 238 -30.66 15.29 13.85
CA PHE A 238 -30.98 15.44 12.43
C PHE A 238 -29.95 16.21 11.55
N LYS A 239 -29.34 17.25 12.07
CA LYS A 239 -28.45 18.10 11.23
C LYS A 239 -27.04 17.52 10.99
N ARG A 240 -26.61 16.69 11.88
CA ARG A 240 -25.27 16.17 11.98
C ARG A 240 -24.97 14.95 11.10
N THR A 241 -25.92 14.05 10.97
CA THR A 241 -25.81 12.85 10.13
C THR A 241 -25.44 13.22 8.68
N ARG A 242 -25.95 14.36 8.18
CA ARG A 242 -25.70 14.82 6.81
C ARG A 242 -24.26 15.31 6.60
N ALA A 243 -23.67 16.03 7.54
CA ALA A 243 -22.30 16.55 7.39
C ALA A 243 -21.27 15.40 7.40
N HIS A 244 -21.34 14.51 8.38
CA HIS A 244 -20.44 13.36 8.48
C HIS A 244 -20.57 12.41 7.29
N ILE A 245 -21.77 12.15 6.81
CA ILE A 245 -22.02 11.37 5.60
C ILE A 245 -21.41 12.04 4.36
N ARG A 246 -21.52 13.38 4.25
CA ARG A 246 -20.93 14.15 3.15
C ARG A 246 -19.41 14.04 3.14
N TRP A 247 -18.75 14.25 4.28
CA TRP A 247 -17.29 14.14 4.40
C TRP A 247 -16.79 12.75 4.01
N LYS A 248 -17.40 11.70 4.54
CA LYS A 248 -17.05 10.32 4.19
C LYS A 248 -17.23 10.06 2.69
N LYS A 249 -18.28 10.58 2.08
CA LYS A 249 -18.53 10.45 0.63
C LYS A 249 -17.45 11.18 -0.18
N ILE A 250 -17.05 12.38 0.26
CA ILE A 250 -15.99 13.16 -0.39
C ILE A 250 -14.67 12.38 -0.38
N TRP A 251 -14.24 11.88 0.78
CA TRP A 251 -13.00 11.09 0.88
C TRP A 251 -13.04 9.84 0.01
N ASN A 252 -14.17 9.12 -0.02
CA ASN A 252 -14.31 7.94 -0.87
C ASN A 252 -14.22 8.26 -2.36
N VAL A 253 -14.88 9.33 -2.81
CA VAL A 253 -14.84 9.74 -4.23
C VAL A 253 -13.44 10.23 -4.59
N PHE A 254 -12.84 11.05 -3.73
CA PHE A 254 -11.51 11.57 -3.99
C PHE A 254 -10.45 10.45 -4.00
N ALA A 255 -10.51 9.50 -3.08
CA ALA A 255 -9.61 8.34 -3.10
C ALA A 255 -9.79 7.47 -4.36
N LEU A 256 -11.04 7.28 -4.79
CA LEU A 256 -11.34 6.50 -6.00
C LEU A 256 -10.74 7.12 -7.25
N VAL A 257 -10.77 8.45 -7.37
CA VAL A 257 -10.29 9.17 -8.57
C VAL A 257 -8.82 9.61 -8.45
N SER A 258 -8.23 9.59 -7.26
CA SER A 258 -6.90 10.17 -6.98
C SER A 258 -5.80 9.58 -7.86
N MET A 259 -5.74 8.24 -8.02
CA MET A 259 -4.73 7.58 -8.86
C MET A 259 -4.83 8.02 -10.33
N VAL A 260 -6.05 8.09 -10.87
CA VAL A 260 -6.29 8.55 -12.24
C VAL A 260 -5.96 10.04 -12.35
N LEU A 261 -6.41 10.85 -11.42
CA LEU A 261 -6.20 12.30 -11.41
C LEU A 261 -4.70 12.63 -11.42
N PHE A 262 -3.95 12.13 -10.44
CA PHE A 262 -2.52 12.43 -10.32
C PHE A 262 -1.72 11.82 -11.46
N GLY A 263 -2.06 10.60 -11.92
CA GLY A 263 -1.43 9.99 -13.09
C GLY A 263 -1.66 10.81 -14.37
N THR A 264 -2.88 11.29 -14.58
CA THR A 264 -3.22 12.15 -15.72
C THR A 264 -2.51 13.49 -15.66
N VAL A 265 -2.49 14.13 -14.47
CA VAL A 265 -1.78 15.39 -14.26
C VAL A 265 -0.29 15.23 -14.56
N MET A 266 0.36 14.19 -14.03
CA MET A 266 1.79 13.94 -14.28
C MET A 266 2.07 13.67 -15.75
N TYR A 267 1.22 12.90 -16.42
CA TYR A 267 1.37 12.63 -17.84
C TYR A 267 1.31 13.91 -18.69
N PHE A 268 0.29 14.75 -18.46
CA PHE A 268 0.15 15.98 -19.25
C PHE A 268 1.20 17.03 -18.88
N LEU A 269 1.57 17.19 -17.62
CA LEU A 269 2.67 18.09 -17.22
C LEU A 269 3.99 17.69 -17.89
N SER A 270 4.28 16.38 -17.95
CA SER A 270 5.50 15.90 -18.62
C SER A 270 5.42 16.02 -20.14
N LEU A 271 4.24 15.74 -20.75
CA LEU A 271 4.06 15.82 -22.20
C LEU A 271 4.20 17.25 -22.72
N TYR A 272 3.63 18.22 -21.99
CA TYR A 272 3.64 19.65 -22.35
C TYR A 272 4.73 20.45 -21.62
N TYR A 273 5.71 19.77 -21.03
CA TYR A 273 6.86 20.44 -20.44
C TYR A 273 7.66 21.17 -21.54
N GLU A 274 7.93 22.44 -21.33
CA GLU A 274 8.79 23.29 -22.15
C GLU A 274 9.61 24.18 -21.23
N GLU A 275 10.93 24.24 -21.44
CA GLU A 275 11.85 25.07 -20.64
C GLU A 275 11.52 26.56 -20.70
N ASP A 276 10.98 27.04 -21.84
CA ASP A 276 10.60 28.43 -22.03
C ASP A 276 9.34 28.83 -21.24
N ASN A 277 8.58 27.87 -20.69
CA ASN A 277 7.40 28.15 -19.90
C ASN A 277 7.79 28.28 -18.41
N GLU A 278 7.94 29.53 -17.95
CA GLU A 278 8.37 29.87 -16.60
C GLU A 278 7.56 29.15 -15.48
N PHE A 279 6.25 28.96 -15.67
CA PHE A 279 5.39 28.28 -14.69
C PHE A 279 5.70 26.78 -14.62
N ILE A 280 5.81 26.10 -15.77
CA ILE A 280 6.09 24.66 -15.82
C ILE A 280 7.54 24.40 -15.40
N GLU A 281 8.47 25.28 -15.77
CA GLU A 281 9.87 25.19 -15.35
C GLU A 281 10.01 25.35 -13.83
N THR A 282 9.32 26.27 -13.21
CA THR A 282 9.28 26.39 -11.74
C THR A 282 8.79 25.10 -11.05
N ILE A 283 7.78 24.44 -11.66
CA ILE A 283 7.33 23.11 -11.17
C ILE A 283 8.45 22.08 -11.35
N ASN A 284 9.07 22.02 -12.50
CA ASN A 284 10.15 21.08 -12.83
C ASN A 284 11.35 21.24 -11.89
N GLU A 285 11.81 22.46 -11.63
CA GLU A 285 12.85 22.75 -10.63
C GLU A 285 12.42 22.33 -9.22
N THR A 286 11.17 22.58 -8.84
CA THR A 286 10.64 22.17 -7.53
C THR A 286 10.72 20.66 -7.34
N ILE A 287 10.46 19.89 -8.40
CA ILE A 287 10.52 18.42 -8.37
C ILE A 287 11.85 17.87 -8.94
N THR A 288 12.87 18.70 -9.03
CA THR A 288 14.24 18.33 -9.36
C THR A 288 14.42 17.71 -10.75
N GLY A 289 13.84 18.32 -11.81
CA GLY A 289 14.04 17.92 -13.20
C GLY A 289 13.25 16.69 -13.66
N ARG A 290 12.27 16.24 -12.88
CA ARG A 290 11.55 14.98 -13.16
C ARG A 290 10.58 15.07 -14.33
N LEU A 291 10.07 16.28 -14.65
CA LEU A 291 9.21 16.45 -15.83
C LEU A 291 10.02 16.31 -17.12
N ASP A 292 11.22 16.87 -17.16
CA ASP A 292 12.12 16.77 -18.30
C ASP A 292 12.50 15.31 -18.58
N LEU A 293 13.00 14.58 -17.58
CA LEU A 293 13.33 13.16 -17.72
C LEU A 293 12.13 12.32 -18.17
N ALA A 294 10.93 12.64 -17.68
CA ALA A 294 9.71 11.96 -18.07
C ALA A 294 9.32 12.30 -19.52
N LYS A 295 9.47 13.57 -19.98
CA LYS A 295 9.26 13.98 -21.37
C LYS A 295 10.20 13.23 -22.30
N ILE A 296 11.50 13.21 -22.00
CA ILE A 296 12.50 12.42 -22.75
C ILE A 296 12.06 10.94 -22.85
N GLY A 297 11.54 10.38 -21.77
CA GLY A 297 11.02 9.01 -21.77
C GLY A 297 9.83 8.81 -22.69
N ILE A 298 8.86 9.74 -22.68
CA ILE A 298 7.66 9.69 -23.53
C ILE A 298 8.05 9.84 -25.00
N GLU A 299 8.89 10.80 -25.33
CA GLU A 299 9.29 11.10 -26.73
C GLU A 299 10.17 9.98 -27.32
N LYS A 300 11.12 9.46 -26.52
CA LYS A 300 12.06 8.46 -27.01
C LYS A 300 11.46 7.07 -27.15
N TYR A 301 10.58 6.66 -26.24
CA TYR A 301 10.10 5.28 -26.16
C TYR A 301 8.61 5.16 -26.54
N GLY A 302 7.81 6.20 -26.32
CA GLY A 302 6.38 6.14 -26.53
C GLY A 302 5.65 5.20 -25.55
N ILE A 303 4.33 5.11 -25.71
CA ILE A 303 3.49 4.23 -24.91
C ILE A 303 3.17 2.98 -25.71
N THR A 304 3.37 1.81 -25.09
CA THR A 304 3.08 0.51 -25.71
C THR A 304 1.94 -0.21 -24.98
N LEU A 305 1.36 -1.20 -25.61
CA LEU A 305 0.23 -1.94 -25.05
C LEU A 305 0.66 -2.83 -23.86
N PHE A 306 1.79 -3.54 -24.00
CA PHE A 306 2.29 -4.55 -23.06
C PHE A 306 3.64 -4.21 -22.44
N GLY A 307 4.11 -2.98 -22.60
CA GLY A 307 5.40 -2.54 -22.09
C GLY A 307 6.56 -2.85 -23.04
N GLN A 308 7.73 -2.36 -22.64
CA GLN A 308 8.95 -2.45 -23.42
C GLN A 308 10.17 -2.34 -22.52
N ASN A 309 11.32 -2.78 -23.00
CA ASN A 309 12.57 -2.63 -22.26
C ASN A 309 13.06 -1.18 -22.37
N ILE A 310 13.02 -0.46 -21.24
CA ILE A 310 13.58 0.89 -21.12
C ILE A 310 14.75 0.81 -20.14
N PRO A 311 15.99 0.89 -20.62
CA PRO A 311 17.16 0.93 -19.75
C PRO A 311 17.14 2.22 -18.94
N MET A 312 17.21 2.11 -17.64
CA MET A 312 17.28 3.24 -16.72
C MET A 312 18.63 3.19 -15.99
N VAL A 313 19.31 4.31 -15.96
CA VAL A 313 20.60 4.48 -15.33
C VAL A 313 20.47 5.50 -14.20
N GLY A 314 20.40 5.00 -12.97
CA GLY A 314 20.42 5.81 -11.75
C GLY A 314 21.83 5.98 -11.20
N MET A 315 21.97 6.66 -10.07
CA MET A 315 23.28 6.89 -9.43
C MET A 315 23.87 5.64 -8.76
N GLY A 316 23.07 4.61 -8.53
CA GLY A 316 23.52 3.29 -8.09
C GLY A 316 24.28 3.25 -6.76
N GLY A 317 23.95 4.14 -5.81
CA GLY A 317 24.68 4.25 -4.54
C GLY A 317 26.02 4.98 -4.68
N SER A 318 26.18 5.81 -5.70
CA SER A 318 27.32 6.70 -5.91
C SER A 318 26.88 8.16 -5.82
N THR A 319 27.76 9.02 -5.30
CA THR A 319 27.50 10.47 -5.26
C THR A 319 27.81 11.16 -6.60
N LYS A 320 28.37 10.41 -7.57
CA LYS A 320 28.68 10.93 -8.92
C LYS A 320 27.59 10.52 -9.89
N SER A 321 26.96 11.49 -10.55
CA SER A 321 26.00 11.22 -11.62
C SER A 321 26.71 10.58 -12.82
N PRO A 322 26.21 9.45 -13.35
CA PRO A 322 26.70 8.89 -14.60
C PRO A 322 26.39 9.86 -15.77
N LYS A 323 27.21 9.79 -16.83
CA LYS A 323 27.05 10.66 -18.03
C LYS A 323 25.72 10.43 -18.78
N ASP A 324 25.20 9.23 -18.68
CA ASP A 324 23.98 8.73 -19.32
C ASP A 324 22.83 8.58 -18.31
N TYR A 325 22.81 9.45 -17.28
CA TYR A 325 21.76 9.42 -16.27
C TYR A 325 20.38 9.57 -16.92
N PHE A 326 19.55 8.57 -16.71
CA PHE A 326 18.16 8.57 -17.16
C PHE A 326 17.33 7.70 -16.24
N PHE A 327 16.41 8.30 -15.51
CA PHE A 327 15.53 7.59 -14.59
C PHE A 327 14.15 8.25 -14.52
N ILE A 328 13.08 7.46 -14.62
CA ILE A 328 11.68 7.93 -14.51
C ILE A 328 11.19 7.66 -13.09
N ASP A 329 11.13 8.69 -12.29
CA ASP A 329 10.74 8.58 -10.88
C ASP A 329 9.23 8.45 -10.67
N SER A 330 8.38 9.12 -11.46
CA SER A 330 6.93 9.00 -11.32
C SER A 330 6.45 7.56 -11.49
N SER A 331 5.80 6.97 -10.48
CA SER A 331 5.21 5.64 -10.55
C SER A 331 4.26 5.48 -11.73
N TYR A 332 3.50 6.50 -12.03
CA TYR A 332 2.51 6.47 -13.12
C TYR A 332 3.19 6.33 -14.47
N LEU A 333 4.17 7.16 -14.73
CA LEU A 333 4.91 7.15 -15.99
C LEU A 333 5.85 5.95 -16.08
N PHE A 334 6.47 5.57 -14.96
CA PHE A 334 7.29 4.37 -14.88
C PHE A 334 6.51 3.11 -15.28
N ILE A 335 5.31 2.92 -14.72
CA ILE A 335 4.47 1.77 -15.05
C ILE A 335 3.94 1.86 -16.47
N LEU A 336 3.45 3.03 -16.89
CA LEU A 336 2.85 3.24 -18.19
C LEU A 336 3.85 2.99 -19.33
N LEU A 337 5.08 3.47 -19.21
CA LEU A 337 6.11 3.37 -20.25
C LEU A 337 6.78 1.99 -20.25
N ARG A 338 7.14 1.45 -19.07
CA ARG A 338 7.87 0.18 -18.96
C ARG A 338 6.97 -1.05 -19.03
N TYR A 339 5.79 -0.99 -18.42
CA TYR A 339 4.90 -2.16 -18.29
C TYR A 339 3.67 -2.07 -19.18
N GLY A 340 3.46 -0.94 -19.84
CA GLY A 340 2.42 -0.73 -20.83
C GLY A 340 1.06 -0.33 -20.26
N ILE A 341 0.19 0.13 -21.17
CA ILE A 341 -1.12 0.70 -20.81
C ILE A 341 -2.06 -0.34 -20.17
N LEU A 342 -1.99 -1.61 -20.61
CA LEU A 342 -2.87 -2.64 -20.04
C LEU A 342 -2.52 -2.97 -18.60
N PHE A 343 -1.24 -3.14 -18.28
CA PHE A 343 -0.83 -3.37 -16.90
C PHE A 343 -1.07 -2.14 -16.02
N PHE A 344 -0.81 -0.94 -16.55
CA PHE A 344 -1.17 0.31 -15.86
C PHE A 344 -2.67 0.36 -15.55
N GLY A 345 -3.53 0.02 -16.53
CA GLY A 345 -4.98 -0.07 -16.33
C GLY A 345 -5.37 -1.06 -15.23
N ILE A 346 -4.73 -2.24 -15.18
CA ILE A 346 -4.93 -3.22 -14.10
C ILE A 346 -4.58 -2.61 -12.73
N VAL A 347 -3.46 -1.91 -12.60
CA VAL A 347 -3.05 -1.27 -11.35
C VAL A 347 -4.08 -0.23 -10.90
N ILE A 348 -4.54 0.63 -11.81
CA ILE A 348 -5.59 1.62 -11.52
C ILE A 348 -6.89 0.94 -11.07
N VAL A 349 -7.32 -0.11 -11.76
CA VAL A 349 -8.51 -0.89 -11.38
C VAL A 349 -8.36 -1.52 -10.00
N ILE A 350 -7.18 -2.05 -9.67
CA ILE A 350 -6.89 -2.65 -8.36
C ILE A 350 -7.09 -1.61 -7.26
N TYR A 351 -6.50 -0.41 -7.37
CA TYR A 351 -6.68 0.65 -6.37
C TYR A 351 -8.13 1.15 -6.32
N GLY A 352 -8.81 1.24 -7.47
CA GLY A 352 -10.24 1.51 -7.53
C GLY A 352 -11.07 0.47 -6.76
N LEU A 353 -10.77 -0.82 -6.93
CA LEU A 353 -11.42 -1.91 -6.19
C LEU A 353 -11.11 -1.90 -4.69
N ILE A 354 -9.88 -1.55 -4.30
CA ILE A 354 -9.53 -1.34 -2.88
C ILE A 354 -10.40 -0.25 -2.27
N CYS A 355 -10.52 0.89 -2.93
CA CYS A 355 -11.36 2.00 -2.48
C CYS A 355 -12.84 1.59 -2.40
N TYR A 356 -13.35 0.90 -3.42
CA TYR A 356 -14.74 0.45 -3.46
C TYR A 356 -15.06 -0.57 -2.37
N LYS A 357 -14.21 -1.58 -2.19
CA LYS A 357 -14.34 -2.63 -1.18
C LYS A 357 -14.29 -2.06 0.24
N ASN A 358 -13.40 -1.10 0.47
CA ASN A 358 -13.12 -0.55 1.81
C ASN A 358 -13.69 0.86 2.03
N ARG A 359 -14.73 1.26 1.27
CA ARG A 359 -15.39 2.58 1.37
C ARG A 359 -15.91 2.95 2.76
N GLY A 360 -15.92 1.99 3.70
CA GLY A 360 -16.21 2.20 5.11
C GLY A 360 -15.06 2.79 5.92
N ASP A 361 -13.83 2.59 5.45
CA ASP A 361 -12.59 2.95 6.11
C ASP A 361 -12.03 4.28 5.58
N THR A 362 -12.44 5.38 6.22
CA THR A 362 -11.99 6.73 5.83
C THR A 362 -10.48 6.89 5.96
N VAL A 363 -9.84 6.21 6.91
CA VAL A 363 -8.40 6.31 7.13
C VAL A 363 -7.63 5.64 6.01
N LEU A 364 -8.11 4.48 5.52
CA LEU A 364 -7.54 3.86 4.32
C LEU A 364 -7.71 4.76 3.09
N MET A 365 -8.88 5.43 2.94
CA MET A 365 -9.09 6.36 1.83
C MET A 365 -8.10 7.53 1.87
N MET A 366 -7.87 8.11 3.04
CA MET A 366 -6.86 9.16 3.23
C MET A 366 -5.45 8.66 2.91
N SER A 367 -5.13 7.44 3.35
CA SER A 367 -3.83 6.80 3.06
C SER A 367 -3.61 6.58 1.57
N ILE A 368 -4.65 6.18 0.82
CA ILE A 368 -4.57 6.00 -0.64
C ILE A 368 -4.40 7.35 -1.35
N ILE A 369 -5.03 8.42 -0.88
CA ILE A 369 -4.82 9.77 -1.45
C ILE A 369 -3.37 10.23 -1.24
N LEU A 370 -2.82 10.04 -0.04
CA LEU A 370 -1.42 10.38 0.25
C LEU A 370 -0.45 9.53 -0.58
N LEU A 371 -0.75 8.24 -0.75
CA LEU A 371 -0.02 7.37 -1.66
C LEU A 371 -0.07 7.89 -3.10
N ALA A 372 -1.25 8.29 -3.58
CA ALA A 372 -1.41 8.82 -4.94
C ALA A 372 -0.60 10.10 -5.16
N ILE A 373 -0.50 10.98 -4.16
CA ILE A 373 0.35 12.17 -4.19
C ILE A 373 1.84 11.76 -4.26
N SER A 374 2.29 10.87 -3.37
CA SER A 374 3.68 10.38 -3.34
C SER A 374 4.07 9.75 -4.69
N CYS A 375 3.21 8.93 -5.28
CA CYS A 375 3.44 8.27 -6.57
C CYS A 375 3.59 9.20 -7.76
N SER A 376 3.26 10.49 -7.62
CA SER A 376 3.49 11.48 -8.69
C SER A 376 4.98 11.66 -8.99
N ILE A 377 5.82 11.56 -7.98
CA ILE A 377 7.25 11.82 -8.11
C ILE A 377 8.13 10.67 -7.62
N ASP A 378 7.56 9.64 -6.96
CA ASP A 378 8.29 8.46 -6.50
C ASP A 378 7.78 7.19 -7.19
N HIS A 379 8.68 6.27 -7.53
CA HIS A 379 8.37 5.04 -8.27
C HIS A 379 7.95 3.86 -7.38
N HIS A 380 7.47 4.14 -6.16
CA HIS A 380 7.22 3.15 -5.12
C HIS A 380 5.82 2.50 -5.13
N LEU A 381 4.97 2.76 -6.14
CA LEU A 381 3.59 2.26 -6.17
C LEU A 381 3.51 0.72 -6.12
N LEU A 382 4.41 0.04 -6.84
CA LEU A 382 4.48 -1.42 -6.93
C LEU A 382 5.62 -2.02 -6.08
N ASP A 383 6.34 -1.20 -5.32
CA ASP A 383 7.44 -1.67 -4.49
C ASP A 383 6.94 -1.94 -3.07
N GLU A 384 6.90 -3.21 -2.69
CA GLU A 384 6.41 -3.65 -1.40
C GLU A 384 7.33 -3.24 -0.23
N ALA A 385 8.60 -2.91 -0.48
CA ALA A 385 9.48 -2.36 0.56
C ALA A 385 8.94 -1.04 1.13
N TYR A 386 8.17 -0.31 0.32
CA TYR A 386 7.56 0.97 0.67
C TYR A 386 6.05 0.84 0.86
N ASN A 387 5.32 0.28 -0.11
CA ASN A 387 3.87 0.36 -0.19
C ASN A 387 3.14 -0.95 0.09
N PRO A 388 2.68 -1.19 1.35
CA PRO A 388 1.91 -2.38 1.69
C PRO A 388 0.39 -2.23 1.47
N LEU A 389 -0.11 -1.07 0.99
CA LEU A 389 -1.55 -0.82 0.92
C LEU A 389 -2.25 -1.63 -0.17
N SER A 390 -1.52 -2.06 -1.19
CA SER A 390 -2.03 -2.92 -2.27
C SER A 390 -2.64 -4.23 -1.75
N TYR A 391 -2.10 -4.79 -0.68
CA TYR A 391 -2.60 -6.02 -0.07
C TYR A 391 -4.06 -5.94 0.41
N ALA A 392 -4.60 -4.73 0.64
CA ALA A 392 -5.99 -4.52 1.03
C ALA A 392 -7.02 -5.07 0.03
N LEU A 393 -6.60 -5.37 -1.23
CA LEU A 393 -7.47 -5.98 -2.22
C LEU A 393 -7.92 -7.39 -1.82
N PHE A 394 -6.98 -8.27 -1.53
CA PHE A 394 -7.24 -9.69 -1.27
C PHE A 394 -7.20 -10.04 0.21
N ALA A 395 -6.46 -9.28 1.01
CA ALA A 395 -6.38 -9.50 2.45
C ALA A 395 -7.73 -9.38 3.14
N LYS A 396 -7.88 -10.12 4.21
CA LYS A 396 -9.05 -10.07 5.07
C LYS A 396 -9.05 -8.75 5.84
N ALA A 397 -10.08 -7.93 5.61
CA ALA A 397 -10.28 -6.73 6.39
C ALA A 397 -10.36 -7.13 7.87
N GLY A 398 -9.38 -6.74 8.67
CA GLY A 398 -9.49 -6.84 10.10
C GLY A 398 -10.65 -5.94 10.51
N SER A 399 -11.61 -6.46 11.26
CA SER A 399 -12.61 -5.60 11.86
C SER A 399 -11.85 -4.57 12.71
N MET A 400 -11.78 -3.32 12.25
CA MET A 400 -11.27 -2.20 13.05
C MET A 400 -12.24 -1.79 14.16
N ALA A 401 -13.21 -2.63 14.45
CA ALA A 401 -14.08 -2.56 15.59
C ALA A 401 -13.43 -3.25 16.82
N TRP A 402 -12.28 -2.72 17.24
CA TRP A 402 -11.90 -2.87 18.63
C TRP A 402 -12.54 -1.72 19.41
N GLY A 403 -13.68 -2.01 20.02
CA GLY A 403 -14.32 -1.08 20.95
C GLY A 403 -15.65 -0.50 20.51
N ARG A 404 -16.52 -1.28 19.89
CA ARG A 404 -17.96 -1.19 20.12
C ARG A 404 -18.57 -2.56 19.86
N GLY A 405 -19.08 -3.07 20.93
CA GLY A 405 -20.09 -4.04 21.10
C GLY A 405 -20.46 -4.81 19.86
N THR A 406 -20.31 -6.12 19.99
CA THR A 406 -21.20 -7.05 19.33
C THR A 406 -21.86 -6.44 18.08
N GLU A 407 -21.35 -6.76 16.89
CA GLU A 407 -22.31 -6.93 15.81
C GLU A 407 -23.42 -7.76 16.43
N LEU A 408 -24.51 -7.11 16.78
CA LEU A 408 -25.79 -7.76 16.93
C LEU A 408 -25.98 -8.46 15.58
N LYS A 409 -25.59 -9.71 15.46
CA LYS A 409 -26.16 -10.61 14.48
C LYS A 409 -27.61 -10.67 14.90
N LEU A 410 -28.42 -9.80 14.31
CA LEU A 410 -29.86 -9.87 14.39
C LEU A 410 -30.25 -11.22 13.80
N TYR A 411 -30.39 -12.20 14.66
CA TYR A 411 -31.06 -13.45 14.30
C TYR A 411 -32.53 -13.08 14.14
N GLN A 412 -33.00 -13.10 12.92
CA GLN A 412 -34.45 -13.01 12.65
C GLN A 412 -35.05 -14.35 13.05
N MET A 413 -35.95 -14.34 14.00
CA MET A 413 -36.75 -15.49 14.35
C MET A 413 -38.18 -15.22 13.86
N TRP A 414 -38.78 -16.27 13.29
CA TRP A 414 -40.19 -16.31 12.91
C TRP A 414 -41.02 -16.48 14.17
N ASP A 415 -41.92 -15.52 14.49
CA ASP A 415 -42.83 -15.62 15.63
C ASP A 415 -44.08 -16.43 15.28
N ASP A 416 -44.81 -16.85 16.29
CA ASP A 416 -46.05 -17.64 16.13
C ASP A 416 -47.19 -16.81 15.48
N SER A 417 -47.01 -15.51 15.27
CA SER A 417 -47.91 -14.61 14.55
C SER A 417 -47.55 -14.42 13.07
N GLY A 418 -46.52 -15.14 12.56
CA GLY A 418 -46.09 -15.07 11.18
C GLY A 418 -45.24 -13.85 10.81
N ARG A 419 -44.57 -13.25 11.78
CA ARG A 419 -43.69 -12.07 11.56
C ARG A 419 -42.26 -12.34 11.97
N TRP A 420 -41.32 -11.67 11.27
CA TRP A 420 -39.89 -11.69 11.61
C TRP A 420 -39.60 -10.67 12.72
N GLN A 421 -39.11 -11.16 13.86
CA GLN A 421 -38.66 -10.30 14.97
C GLN A 421 -37.12 -10.34 15.08
N ALA A 422 -36.53 -9.18 15.35
CA ALA A 422 -35.12 -9.05 15.64
C ALA A 422 -34.84 -9.48 17.09
N CYS A 423 -33.97 -10.48 17.29
CA CYS A 423 -33.65 -11.02 18.60
C CYS A 423 -32.18 -10.77 18.95
N GLY A 424 -31.88 -10.36 20.17
CA GLY A 424 -30.50 -10.25 20.69
C GLY A 424 -29.88 -11.63 20.92
N LYS A 425 -28.55 -11.72 20.85
CA LYS A 425 -27.80 -12.99 20.93
C LYS A 425 -28.05 -13.77 22.23
N GLU A 426 -28.32 -13.09 23.32
CA GLU A 426 -28.58 -13.70 24.65
C GLU A 426 -29.98 -14.30 24.74
N ASP A 427 -30.98 -13.63 24.17
CA ASP A 427 -32.37 -14.09 24.17
C ASP A 427 -32.59 -15.32 23.28
N CYS A 428 -31.80 -15.44 22.19
CA CYS A 428 -31.84 -16.59 21.28
C CYS A 428 -31.20 -17.84 21.86
N GLN A 429 -30.23 -17.73 22.78
CA GLN A 429 -29.56 -18.89 23.41
C GLN A 429 -30.41 -19.53 24.52
N GLN A 430 -31.22 -18.75 25.23
CA GLN A 430 -32.08 -19.27 26.30
C GLN A 430 -33.35 -19.98 25.79
N SER A 431 -33.79 -19.69 24.57
CA SER A 431 -34.99 -20.30 24.00
C SER A 431 -34.78 -21.57 23.18
N TRP A 432 -33.51 -21.97 22.94
CA TRP A 432 -33.17 -23.03 21.98
C TRP A 432 -33.25 -24.49 22.47
N PRO A 433 -33.18 -24.86 23.75
CA PRO A 433 -33.24 -26.30 24.14
C PRO A 433 -34.66 -26.93 24.07
N ALA A 434 -35.71 -26.12 24.05
CA ALA A 434 -37.07 -26.66 24.19
C ALA A 434 -37.83 -26.90 22.85
N ARG A 435 -37.40 -26.36 21.73
CA ARG A 435 -38.17 -26.41 20.47
C ARG A 435 -37.63 -27.34 19.36
N ARG A 436 -36.53 -28.05 19.59
CA ARG A 436 -35.98 -28.97 18.56
C ARG A 436 -36.82 -30.20 18.24
N HIS A 437 -37.87 -30.50 19.00
CA HIS A 437 -38.61 -31.74 18.84
C HIS A 437 -40.02 -31.61 18.22
N LYS A 438 -40.50 -30.40 17.87
CA LYS A 438 -41.89 -30.26 17.34
C LYS A 438 -42.02 -29.92 15.85
N ASN A 439 -40.99 -29.47 15.14
CA ASN A 439 -41.12 -29.02 13.74
C ASN A 439 -40.35 -29.84 12.69
N ALA A 440 -39.88 -31.04 13.02
CA ALA A 440 -39.24 -31.95 12.05
C ALA A 440 -40.21 -32.94 11.36
N ARG A 441 -41.51 -32.79 11.55
CA ARG A 441 -42.55 -33.70 10.96
C ARG A 441 -43.51 -33.02 9.98
N GLY A 442 -43.20 -31.87 9.45
CA GLY A 442 -44.12 -31.11 8.60
C GLY A 442 -43.63 -30.66 7.24
N ILE A 443 -42.52 -31.28 6.71
CA ILE A 443 -42.05 -31.00 5.34
C ILE A 443 -41.65 -32.33 4.69
N LEU A 444 -42.58 -33.28 4.63
CA LEU A 444 -42.58 -34.42 3.71
C LEU A 444 -44.01 -34.96 3.69
N GLU A 445 -44.91 -34.25 3.03
CA GLU A 445 -46.08 -34.71 2.32
C GLU A 445 -46.44 -33.66 1.27
#